data_ae487bd892a75cdeb9236510b5aa7815
#
_entry.id   ae487bd892a75cdeb9236510b5aa7815
#
_cell.length_a   1.000
_cell.length_b   1.000
_cell.length_c   1.000
_cell.angle_alpha   90.00
_cell.angle_beta   90.00
_cell.angle_gamma   90.00
#
_symmetry.space_group_name_H-M   'P 1'
#
loop_
_entity.id
_entity.type
_entity.pdbx_description
1 polymer ?
#
loop_
_entity_poly.entity_id
_entity_poly.type
_entity_poly.pdbx_seq_one_letter_code
_entity_poly.pdbx_strand_id
1 'polypeptide(L)'
;MKKRAKMLMSVLMAATLATTGVLPAFAAEEDAFQAELEGKFVEPDQQYWPEARWWLAEGSNTDETIEETVKSAYESGIGAVEFATLEAGVDAERYSWGSDEWVSDSHKVIEEATKLGMGASFTSGTHWKTANMPGLDPNSDAASQELAVTTQTVASGETFDGVLAMPEAAEGITSQKLVSVVAAKVDSADENTSYLAPDSMTEITDQATVTDDGCQISFTAEDGDYVIFAYWQ
;
A
#
# COMPACT_ATOMS: atom_id res chain seq x y z
N MET A 1 31.70 59.81 40.48
CA MET A 1 30.69 59.53 39.45
C MET A 1 31.28 59.34 38.02
N LYS A 2 32.25 60.16 37.57
CA LYS A 2 32.82 60.06 36.20
C LYS A 2 33.56 58.74 35.85
N LYS A 3 34.21 58.05 36.83
CA LYS A 3 34.91 56.79 36.61
C LYS A 3 33.98 55.59 36.43
N ARG A 4 32.82 55.57 37.11
CA ARG A 4 31.83 54.50 36.96
C ARG A 4 31.07 54.57 35.62
N ALA A 5 30.78 55.76 35.11
CA ALA A 5 30.16 55.96 33.80
C ALA A 5 31.05 55.51 32.63
N LYS A 6 32.38 55.73 32.72
CA LYS A 6 33.36 55.28 31.73
C LYS A 6 33.49 53.74 31.71
N MET A 7 33.44 53.11 32.89
CA MET A 7 33.51 51.65 33.00
C MET A 7 32.21 50.93 32.47
N LEU A 8 31.05 51.55 32.75
CA LEU A 8 29.78 51.03 32.18
C LEU A 8 29.75 51.19 30.66
N MET A 9 30.24 52.25 30.09
CA MET A 9 30.27 52.49 28.66
C MET A 9 31.27 51.56 27.94
N SER A 10 32.40 51.22 28.58
CA SER A 10 33.35 50.23 28.03
C SER A 10 32.82 48.79 28.07
N VAL A 11 32.03 48.40 29.07
CA VAL A 11 31.40 47.12 29.17
C VAL A 11 30.26 46.99 28.18
N LEU A 12 29.48 48.06 27.95
CA LEU A 12 28.42 48.06 26.93
C LEU A 12 29.00 47.98 25.51
N MET A 13 30.14 48.65 25.25
CA MET A 13 30.82 48.63 23.96
C MET A 13 31.51 47.27 23.67
N ALA A 14 32.01 46.59 24.70
CA ALA A 14 32.56 45.25 24.60
C ALA A 14 31.45 44.18 24.40
N ALA A 15 30.30 44.37 25.02
CA ALA A 15 29.15 43.48 24.84
C ALA A 15 28.52 43.63 23.44
N THR A 16 28.48 44.83 22.87
CA THR A 16 28.02 45.05 21.48
C THR A 16 28.99 44.54 20.43
N LEU A 17 30.30 44.58 20.69
CA LEU A 17 31.28 43.98 19.76
C LEU A 17 31.31 42.44 19.82
N ALA A 18 30.99 41.84 20.97
CA ALA A 18 30.90 40.38 21.09
C ALA A 18 29.64 39.81 20.43
N THR A 19 28.55 40.58 20.36
CA THR A 19 27.29 40.12 19.68
C THR A 19 27.32 40.36 18.19
N THR A 20 28.11 41.31 17.66
CA THR A 20 28.22 41.54 16.21
C THR A 20 29.18 40.58 15.51
N GLY A 21 30.06 39.89 16.24
CA GLY A 21 31.00 38.92 15.66
C GLY A 21 30.38 37.50 15.44
N VAL A 22 29.27 37.20 16.11
CA VAL A 22 28.62 35.90 15.99
C VAL A 22 27.50 35.92 14.94
N LEU A 23 26.81 37.05 14.79
CA LEU A 23 25.71 37.18 13.83
C LEU A 23 26.11 36.98 12.36
N PRO A 24 27.25 37.48 11.84
CA PRO A 24 27.63 37.25 10.45
C PRO A 24 28.07 35.80 10.15
N ALA A 25 28.54 35.07 11.16
CA ALA A 25 28.91 33.67 10.97
C ALA A 25 27.66 32.76 10.81
N PHE A 26 26.65 32.98 11.62
CA PHE A 26 25.38 32.25 11.48
C PHE A 26 24.64 32.64 10.21
N ALA A 27 24.62 33.91 9.83
CA ALA A 27 24.03 34.38 8.59
C ALA A 27 24.78 33.82 7.37
N ALA A 28 26.10 33.75 7.40
CA ALA A 28 26.90 33.20 6.32
C ALA A 28 26.73 31.65 6.17
N GLU A 29 26.55 30.94 7.29
CA GLU A 29 26.25 29.51 7.28
C GLU A 29 24.81 29.22 6.75
N GLU A 30 23.85 30.08 7.15
CA GLU A 30 22.47 29.98 6.68
C GLU A 30 22.36 30.30 5.19
N ASP A 31 23.07 31.34 4.70
CA ASP A 31 23.15 31.67 3.27
C ASP A 31 23.82 30.54 2.45
N ALA A 32 24.88 29.92 2.99
CA ALA A 32 25.56 28.81 2.34
C ALA A 32 24.67 27.55 2.26
N PHE A 33 23.99 27.24 3.35
CA PHE A 33 23.03 26.11 3.38
C PHE A 33 21.86 26.33 2.41
N GLN A 34 21.33 27.55 2.39
CA GLN A 34 20.24 27.88 1.46
C GLN A 34 20.69 27.77 0.01
N ALA A 35 21.88 28.28 -0.33
CA ALA A 35 22.43 28.19 -1.68
C ALA A 35 22.70 26.73 -2.11
N GLU A 36 23.17 25.88 -1.17
CA GLU A 36 23.31 24.45 -1.43
C GLU A 36 21.96 23.77 -1.67
N LEU A 37 20.95 24.12 -0.83
CA LEU A 37 19.61 23.58 -0.95
C LEU A 37 18.95 23.99 -2.29
N GLU A 38 19.08 25.26 -2.66
CA GLU A 38 18.58 25.77 -3.94
C GLU A 38 19.27 25.10 -5.13
N GLY A 39 20.58 24.90 -5.06
CA GLY A 39 21.33 24.18 -6.09
C GLY A 39 20.88 22.73 -6.26
N LYS A 40 20.70 22.02 -5.14
CA LYS A 40 20.19 20.63 -5.16
C LYS A 40 18.73 20.52 -5.55
N PHE A 41 17.95 21.59 -5.37
CA PHE A 41 16.57 21.62 -5.84
C PHE A 41 16.49 21.82 -7.37
N VAL A 42 17.39 22.60 -7.96
CA VAL A 42 17.43 22.85 -9.41
C VAL A 42 18.07 21.67 -10.15
N GLU A 43 19.14 21.10 -9.60
CA GLU A 43 19.84 19.94 -10.14
C GLU A 43 19.99 18.86 -9.06
N PRO A 44 18.92 18.10 -8.78
CA PRO A 44 18.98 17.06 -7.77
C PRO A 44 19.91 15.92 -8.20
N ASP A 45 20.60 15.34 -7.23
CA ASP A 45 21.35 14.10 -7.46
C ASP A 45 20.40 13.01 -7.98
N GLN A 46 20.90 12.13 -8.83
CA GLN A 46 20.11 11.08 -9.50
C GLN A 46 19.27 10.22 -8.52
N GLN A 47 19.75 10.00 -7.30
CA GLN A 47 19.01 9.28 -6.25
C GLN A 47 17.69 9.92 -5.84
N TYR A 48 17.46 11.20 -6.17
CA TYR A 48 16.22 11.93 -5.91
C TYR A 48 15.37 12.12 -7.17
N TRP A 49 15.79 11.56 -8.31
CA TRP A 49 15.00 11.61 -9.53
C TRP A 49 13.76 10.73 -9.38
N PRO A 50 12.65 11.07 -10.05
CA PRO A 50 11.42 10.31 -9.95
C PRO A 50 11.59 8.89 -10.49
N GLU A 51 10.83 7.96 -9.93
CA GLU A 51 10.63 6.64 -10.47
C GLU A 51 9.40 6.63 -11.39
N ALA A 52 9.48 5.92 -12.51
CA ALA A 52 8.38 5.72 -13.42
C ALA A 52 7.93 4.26 -13.42
N ARG A 53 6.62 4.04 -13.34
CA ARG A 53 6.05 2.71 -13.59
C ARG A 53 5.98 2.47 -15.10
N TRP A 54 6.55 1.36 -15.52
CA TRP A 54 6.60 0.94 -16.89
C TRP A 54 5.82 -0.36 -17.09
N TRP A 55 4.78 -0.27 -17.89
CA TRP A 55 4.00 -1.43 -18.30
C TRP A 55 4.70 -2.11 -19.49
N LEU A 56 5.45 -3.16 -19.19
CA LEU A 56 6.18 -3.93 -20.18
C LEU A 56 5.21 -4.91 -20.85
N ALA A 57 4.85 -4.65 -22.11
CA ALA A 57 3.99 -5.56 -22.86
C ALA A 57 4.79 -6.80 -23.24
N GLU A 58 4.46 -7.93 -22.64
CA GLU A 58 5.11 -9.20 -22.92
C GLU A 58 4.98 -9.55 -24.40
N GLY A 59 6.07 -9.99 -25.01
CA GLY A 59 6.15 -10.44 -26.39
C GLY A 59 6.17 -9.38 -27.46
N SER A 60 6.10 -8.11 -27.09
CA SER A 60 6.27 -7.00 -28.03
C SER A 60 7.62 -6.33 -27.90
N ASN A 61 8.44 -6.77 -26.96
CA ASN A 61 9.73 -6.16 -26.68
C ASN A 61 10.85 -6.89 -27.39
N THR A 62 11.78 -6.12 -27.94
CA THR A 62 13.09 -6.60 -28.34
C THR A 62 14.15 -5.98 -27.45
N ASP A 63 15.33 -6.57 -27.41
CA ASP A 63 16.46 -6.02 -26.67
C ASP A 63 16.70 -4.54 -27.00
N GLU A 64 16.60 -4.17 -28.28
CA GLU A 64 16.75 -2.80 -28.74
C GLU A 64 15.66 -1.89 -28.21
N THR A 65 14.41 -2.35 -28.21
CA THR A 65 13.28 -1.55 -27.69
C THR A 65 13.42 -1.32 -26.18
N ILE A 66 13.84 -2.31 -25.43
CA ILE A 66 14.10 -2.19 -24.00
C ILE A 66 15.22 -1.19 -23.73
N GLU A 67 16.36 -1.35 -24.44
CA GLU A 67 17.53 -0.46 -24.33
C GLU A 67 17.16 1.00 -24.64
N GLU A 68 16.47 1.24 -25.75
CA GLU A 68 16.03 2.58 -26.16
C GLU A 68 15.05 3.19 -25.15
N THR A 69 14.14 2.38 -24.59
CA THR A 69 13.15 2.86 -23.62
C THR A 69 13.80 3.25 -22.30
N VAL A 70 14.69 2.40 -21.77
CA VAL A 70 15.44 2.70 -20.52
C VAL A 70 16.30 3.93 -20.70
N LYS A 71 17.02 4.03 -21.82
CA LYS A 71 17.84 5.20 -22.15
C LYS A 71 16.99 6.48 -22.25
N SER A 72 15.85 6.43 -22.93
CA SER A 72 14.94 7.57 -23.07
C SER A 72 14.37 8.01 -21.72
N ALA A 73 14.03 7.08 -20.83
CA ALA A 73 13.62 7.37 -19.47
C ALA A 73 14.72 8.12 -18.71
N TYR A 74 15.96 7.63 -18.74
CA TYR A 74 17.11 8.28 -18.13
C TYR A 74 17.32 9.70 -18.66
N GLU A 75 17.34 9.87 -19.99
CA GLU A 75 17.51 11.19 -20.63
C GLU A 75 16.39 12.16 -20.30
N SER A 76 15.23 11.65 -19.90
CA SER A 76 14.08 12.43 -19.44
C SER A 76 14.11 12.77 -17.94
N GLY A 77 15.17 12.38 -17.22
CA GLY A 77 15.31 12.65 -15.78
C GLY A 77 14.61 11.63 -14.88
N ILE A 78 14.36 10.43 -15.37
CA ILE A 78 13.84 9.31 -14.57
C ILE A 78 15.02 8.57 -13.94
N GLY A 79 15.02 8.45 -12.61
CA GLY A 79 16.10 7.82 -11.83
C GLY A 79 15.91 6.34 -11.57
N ALA A 80 14.67 5.83 -11.71
CA ALA A 80 14.35 4.43 -11.54
C ALA A 80 13.14 4.02 -12.38
N VAL A 81 13.06 2.74 -12.71
CA VAL A 81 11.88 2.15 -13.37
C VAL A 81 11.34 1.00 -12.53
N GLU A 82 10.04 1.03 -12.25
CA GLU A 82 9.30 -0.12 -11.78
C GLU A 82 8.59 -0.75 -12.97
N PHE A 83 9.07 -1.91 -13.42
CA PHE A 83 8.44 -2.59 -14.54
C PHE A 83 7.51 -3.71 -14.08
N ALA A 84 6.37 -3.78 -14.73
CA ALA A 84 5.37 -4.82 -14.55
C ALA A 84 5.00 -5.38 -15.91
N THR A 85 4.98 -6.68 -16.03
CA THR A 85 4.60 -7.35 -17.26
C THR A 85 3.08 -7.32 -17.45
N LEU A 86 2.62 -7.20 -18.69
CA LEU A 86 1.22 -7.21 -19.08
C LEU A 86 0.97 -8.31 -20.09
N GLU A 87 -0.04 -9.13 -19.86
CA GLU A 87 -0.46 -10.17 -20.80
C GLU A 87 -1.23 -9.65 -22.01
N ALA A 88 -1.61 -8.38 -22.06
CA ALA A 88 -2.48 -7.85 -23.09
C ALA A 88 -1.84 -7.92 -24.48
N GLY A 89 -2.41 -8.77 -25.34
CA GLY A 89 -1.99 -8.89 -26.75
C GLY A 89 -0.79 -9.80 -26.99
N VAL A 90 -0.48 -10.66 -26.05
CA VAL A 90 0.74 -11.46 -26.02
C VAL A 90 0.45 -12.93 -26.29
N ASP A 91 1.42 -13.60 -26.87
CA ASP A 91 1.50 -15.05 -26.88
C ASP A 91 1.83 -15.55 -25.47
N ALA A 92 0.77 -15.81 -24.68
CA ALA A 92 0.89 -16.24 -23.30
C ALA A 92 1.62 -17.59 -23.12
N GLU A 93 1.71 -18.39 -24.18
CA GLU A 93 2.47 -19.64 -24.17
C GLU A 93 3.97 -19.37 -24.17
N ARG A 94 4.42 -18.34 -24.92
CA ARG A 94 5.82 -17.96 -25.05
C ARG A 94 6.30 -17.06 -23.94
N TYR A 95 5.49 -16.10 -23.53
CA TYR A 95 5.88 -15.02 -22.61
C TYR A 95 5.19 -15.12 -21.25
N SER A 96 4.74 -16.30 -20.86
CA SER A 96 4.19 -16.50 -19.52
C SER A 96 5.24 -16.18 -18.44
N TRP A 97 4.76 -15.85 -17.28
CA TRP A 97 5.61 -15.57 -16.12
C TRP A 97 6.60 -16.71 -15.85
N GLY A 98 7.87 -16.36 -15.76
CA GLY A 98 8.95 -17.32 -15.55
C GLY A 98 9.39 -18.09 -16.80
N SER A 99 8.85 -17.78 -17.99
CA SER A 99 9.40 -18.28 -19.25
C SER A 99 10.80 -17.74 -19.50
N ASP A 100 11.54 -18.38 -20.41
CA ASP A 100 12.90 -17.94 -20.75
C ASP A 100 12.90 -16.51 -21.32
N GLU A 101 11.90 -16.16 -22.12
CA GLU A 101 11.73 -14.83 -22.67
C GLU A 101 11.41 -13.80 -21.59
N TRP A 102 10.48 -14.10 -20.67
CA TRP A 102 10.17 -13.23 -19.54
C TRP A 102 11.41 -12.95 -18.67
N VAL A 103 12.18 -13.98 -18.39
CA VAL A 103 13.44 -13.87 -17.63
C VAL A 103 14.46 -13.05 -18.39
N SER A 104 14.61 -13.28 -19.71
CA SER A 104 15.53 -12.53 -20.58
C SER A 104 15.19 -11.05 -20.60
N ASP A 105 13.93 -10.69 -20.86
CA ASP A 105 13.48 -9.30 -20.91
C ASP A 105 13.66 -8.61 -19.56
N SER A 106 13.33 -9.30 -18.46
CA SER A 106 13.54 -8.78 -17.11
C SER A 106 15.01 -8.52 -16.80
N HIS A 107 15.90 -9.44 -17.20
CA HIS A 107 17.35 -9.26 -17.09
C HIS A 107 17.83 -8.06 -17.90
N LYS A 108 17.33 -7.92 -19.14
CA LYS A 108 17.72 -6.81 -20.03
C LYS A 108 17.34 -5.46 -19.43
N VAL A 109 16.12 -5.33 -18.86
CA VAL A 109 15.71 -4.10 -18.16
C VAL A 109 16.66 -3.77 -17.02
N ILE A 110 16.95 -4.75 -16.15
CA ILE A 110 17.83 -4.55 -15.00
C ILE A 110 19.25 -4.19 -15.44
N GLU A 111 19.77 -4.85 -16.46
CA GLU A 111 21.11 -4.61 -17.00
C GLU A 111 21.24 -3.19 -17.54
N GLU A 112 20.30 -2.76 -18.38
CA GLU A 112 20.33 -1.42 -18.99
C GLU A 112 20.13 -0.31 -17.96
N ALA A 113 19.21 -0.49 -17.01
CA ALA A 113 19.04 0.45 -15.90
C ALA A 113 20.32 0.56 -15.06
N THR A 114 20.94 -0.57 -14.74
CA THR A 114 22.19 -0.60 -13.95
C THR A 114 23.36 0.11 -14.64
N LYS A 115 23.50 -0.03 -15.97
CA LYS A 115 24.53 0.67 -16.77
C LYS A 115 24.43 2.19 -16.63
N LEU A 116 23.24 2.72 -16.44
CA LEU A 116 22.95 4.15 -16.30
C LEU A 116 22.89 4.61 -14.83
N GLY A 117 23.15 3.72 -13.87
CA GLY A 117 23.00 4.00 -12.44
C GLY A 117 21.57 4.21 -12.00
N MET A 118 20.59 3.78 -12.79
CA MET A 118 19.18 3.83 -12.46
C MET A 118 18.81 2.70 -11.50
N GLY A 119 17.78 2.94 -10.65
CA GLY A 119 17.10 1.88 -9.95
C GLY A 119 16.22 1.04 -10.89
N ALA A 120 16.10 -0.25 -10.60
CA ALA A 120 15.14 -1.12 -11.24
C ALA A 120 14.41 -1.93 -10.17
N SER A 121 13.11 -1.83 -10.14
CA SER A 121 12.23 -2.68 -9.35
C SER A 121 11.23 -3.36 -10.27
N PHE A 122 10.79 -4.57 -9.92
CA PHE A 122 9.76 -5.22 -10.69
C PHE A 122 8.64 -5.71 -9.79
N THR A 123 7.43 -5.64 -10.32
CA THR A 123 6.27 -6.21 -9.67
C THR A 123 6.35 -7.72 -9.80
N SER A 124 6.57 -8.42 -8.68
CA SER A 124 6.64 -9.87 -8.68
C SER A 124 5.28 -10.48 -8.96
N GLY A 125 5.23 -11.51 -9.80
CA GLY A 125 4.01 -12.20 -10.20
C GLY A 125 3.74 -12.06 -11.70
N THR A 126 2.65 -12.68 -12.14
CA THR A 126 2.36 -12.87 -13.57
C THR A 126 1.89 -11.64 -14.31
N HIS A 127 1.37 -10.65 -13.61
CA HIS A 127 0.93 -9.38 -14.18
C HIS A 127 0.59 -8.41 -13.07
N TRP A 128 -0.24 -7.42 -13.36
CA TRP A 128 -0.70 -6.42 -12.41
C TRP A 128 -1.23 -6.99 -11.08
N LYS A 129 -1.82 -8.15 -11.08
CA LYS A 129 -2.21 -8.85 -9.84
C LYS A 129 -1.05 -9.73 -9.38
N THR A 130 -0.16 -9.18 -8.59
CA THR A 130 1.03 -9.86 -8.06
C THR A 130 0.76 -11.15 -7.28
N ALA A 131 -0.49 -11.39 -6.93
CA ALA A 131 -0.92 -12.57 -6.19
C ALA A 131 -1.16 -13.81 -7.07
N ASN A 132 -1.15 -13.67 -8.39
CA ASN A 132 -1.33 -14.80 -9.30
C ASN A 132 -0.01 -15.52 -9.53
N MET A 133 0.11 -16.72 -9.00
CA MET A 133 1.25 -17.59 -9.23
C MET A 133 0.77 -18.80 -10.06
N PRO A 134 1.25 -18.98 -11.30
CA PRO A 134 0.84 -20.12 -12.11
C PRO A 134 1.12 -21.45 -11.41
N GLY A 135 0.17 -22.35 -11.46
CA GLY A 135 0.30 -23.68 -10.85
C GLY A 135 0.14 -23.71 -9.32
N LEU A 136 -0.17 -22.58 -8.69
CA LEU A 136 -0.54 -22.57 -7.28
C LEU A 136 -1.95 -23.15 -7.14
N ASP A 137 -2.10 -24.15 -6.27
CA ASP A 137 -3.42 -24.67 -5.89
C ASP A 137 -4.19 -23.57 -5.13
N PRO A 138 -5.36 -23.13 -5.63
CA PRO A 138 -6.15 -22.09 -4.97
C PRO A 138 -6.66 -22.49 -3.58
N ASN A 139 -6.64 -23.76 -3.24
CA ASN A 139 -7.01 -24.28 -1.91
C ASN A 139 -5.81 -24.45 -0.97
N SER A 140 -4.60 -24.05 -1.40
CA SER A 140 -3.42 -24.13 -0.56
C SER A 140 -3.30 -22.95 0.40
N ASP A 141 -2.63 -23.17 1.53
CA ASP A 141 -2.34 -22.09 2.51
C ASP A 141 -1.48 -20.93 1.93
N ALA A 142 -0.83 -21.17 0.79
CA ALA A 142 -0.02 -20.16 0.09
C ALA A 142 -0.84 -19.30 -0.88
N ALA A 143 -2.09 -19.68 -1.18
CA ALA A 143 -2.96 -18.90 -2.05
C ALA A 143 -3.43 -17.62 -1.38
N SER A 144 -3.74 -16.61 -2.20
CA SER A 144 -4.45 -15.42 -1.71
C SER A 144 -5.80 -15.84 -1.14
N GLN A 145 -6.09 -15.32 0.04
CA GLN A 145 -7.32 -15.63 0.76
C GLN A 145 -8.25 -14.43 0.74
N GLU A 146 -9.52 -14.70 0.56
CA GLU A 146 -10.58 -13.71 0.60
C GLU A 146 -11.35 -13.84 1.91
N LEU A 147 -11.70 -12.71 2.52
CA LEU A 147 -12.63 -12.68 3.63
C LEU A 147 -14.01 -12.30 3.07
N ALA A 148 -14.88 -13.27 2.93
CA ALA A 148 -16.26 -13.07 2.53
C ALA A 148 -17.17 -12.94 3.76
N VAL A 149 -18.32 -12.26 3.60
CA VAL A 149 -19.25 -12.02 4.71
C VAL A 149 -20.69 -12.28 4.27
N THR A 150 -21.44 -12.94 5.14
CA THR A 150 -22.89 -13.00 5.06
C THR A 150 -23.50 -12.32 6.28
N THR A 151 -24.67 -11.71 6.12
CA THR A 151 -25.30 -10.91 7.15
C THR A 151 -26.75 -11.27 7.38
N GLN A 152 -27.23 -11.07 8.61
CA GLN A 152 -28.62 -11.21 8.99
C GLN A 152 -29.02 -10.06 9.92
N THR A 153 -30.07 -9.34 9.55
CA THR A 153 -30.70 -8.34 10.45
C THR A 153 -31.68 -9.01 11.38
N VAL A 154 -31.66 -8.63 12.65
CA VAL A 154 -32.56 -9.10 13.67
C VAL A 154 -33.21 -7.88 14.35
N ALA A 155 -34.54 -7.77 14.23
CA ALA A 155 -35.26 -6.64 14.80
C ALA A 155 -35.33 -6.71 16.35
N SER A 156 -35.48 -5.55 16.96
CA SER A 156 -35.56 -5.44 18.42
C SER A 156 -36.64 -6.34 19.00
N GLY A 157 -36.28 -7.15 19.97
CA GLY A 157 -37.18 -8.12 20.63
C GLY A 157 -37.36 -9.43 19.89
N GLU A 158 -36.76 -9.58 18.69
CA GLU A 158 -36.84 -10.82 17.90
C GLU A 158 -35.66 -11.73 18.18
N THR A 159 -35.82 -13.01 17.88
CA THR A 159 -34.78 -14.02 17.90
C THR A 159 -34.60 -14.56 16.48
N PHE A 160 -33.39 -14.50 15.96
CA PHE A 160 -32.99 -15.27 14.82
C PHE A 160 -32.51 -16.64 15.30
N ASP A 161 -33.14 -17.70 14.82
CA ASP A 161 -32.71 -19.09 15.05
C ASP A 161 -32.65 -19.79 13.69
N GLY A 162 -31.48 -19.86 13.10
CA GLY A 162 -31.33 -20.30 11.73
C GLY A 162 -29.90 -20.41 11.27
N VAL A 163 -29.75 -20.72 9.97
CA VAL A 163 -28.44 -20.82 9.30
C VAL A 163 -28.12 -19.50 8.61
N LEU A 164 -27.01 -18.89 8.96
CA LEU A 164 -26.35 -17.88 8.15
C LEU A 164 -25.63 -18.62 7.01
N ALA A 165 -26.12 -18.40 5.79
CA ALA A 165 -25.61 -19.12 4.62
C ALA A 165 -24.11 -18.89 4.42
N MET A 166 -23.42 -19.92 3.99
CA MET A 166 -22.05 -19.81 3.49
C MET A 166 -22.03 -18.95 2.21
N PRO A 167 -21.09 -18.01 2.04
CA PRO A 167 -20.96 -17.27 0.79
C PRO A 167 -20.68 -18.21 -0.37
N GLU A 168 -21.11 -17.82 -1.57
CA GLU A 168 -20.75 -18.55 -2.78
C GLU A 168 -19.23 -18.50 -3.00
N ALA A 169 -18.61 -19.65 -3.13
CA ALA A 169 -17.17 -19.76 -3.37
C ALA A 169 -16.83 -19.38 -4.81
N ALA A 170 -15.68 -18.77 -5.03
CA ALA A 170 -15.15 -18.55 -6.36
C ALA A 170 -14.86 -19.90 -7.08
N GLU A 171 -14.80 -19.86 -8.41
CA GLU A 171 -14.53 -21.06 -9.21
C GLU A 171 -13.20 -21.73 -8.80
N GLY A 172 -13.26 -23.03 -8.57
CA GLY A 172 -12.10 -23.84 -8.16
C GLY A 172 -11.83 -23.87 -6.65
N ILE A 173 -12.56 -23.10 -5.84
CA ILE A 173 -12.46 -23.14 -4.37
C ILE A 173 -13.34 -24.27 -3.85
N THR A 174 -12.74 -25.16 -3.06
CA THR A 174 -13.40 -26.38 -2.55
C THR A 174 -13.55 -26.38 -1.04
N SER A 175 -12.97 -25.40 -0.34
CA SER A 175 -13.07 -25.29 1.11
C SER A 175 -13.26 -23.85 1.56
N GLN A 176 -14.13 -23.67 2.54
CA GLN A 176 -14.34 -22.40 3.22
C GLN A 176 -14.32 -22.65 4.72
N LYS A 177 -13.81 -21.69 5.47
CA LYS A 177 -13.69 -21.78 6.92
C LYS A 177 -14.36 -20.60 7.59
N LEU A 178 -15.25 -20.86 8.53
CA LEU A 178 -15.79 -19.81 9.39
C LEU A 178 -14.66 -19.22 10.24
N VAL A 179 -14.47 -17.92 10.11
CA VAL A 179 -13.44 -17.16 10.86
C VAL A 179 -14.03 -16.58 12.12
N SER A 180 -15.17 -15.90 12.00
CA SER A 180 -15.80 -15.23 13.14
C SER A 180 -17.28 -14.96 12.87
N VAL A 181 -18.07 -14.94 13.93
CA VAL A 181 -19.43 -14.39 13.92
C VAL A 181 -19.49 -13.23 14.90
N VAL A 182 -19.96 -12.08 14.40
CA VAL A 182 -20.05 -10.84 15.17
C VAL A 182 -21.48 -10.32 15.13
N ALA A 183 -22.02 -9.92 16.28
CA ALA A 183 -23.26 -9.16 16.35
C ALA A 183 -22.94 -7.69 16.65
N ALA A 184 -23.62 -6.79 15.94
CA ALA A 184 -23.48 -5.34 16.16
C ALA A 184 -24.84 -4.68 16.16
N LYS A 185 -25.05 -3.76 17.11
CA LYS A 185 -26.28 -2.99 17.23
C LYS A 185 -26.34 -1.91 16.16
N VAL A 186 -27.52 -1.71 15.57
CA VAL A 186 -27.78 -0.62 14.64
C VAL A 186 -27.98 0.67 15.44
N ASP A 187 -27.18 1.70 15.16
CA ASP A 187 -27.32 3.03 15.72
C ASP A 187 -28.36 3.84 14.95
N SER A 188 -28.27 3.82 13.61
CA SER A 188 -29.20 4.47 12.70
C SER A 188 -29.23 3.74 11.35
N ALA A 189 -30.30 3.91 10.61
CA ALA A 189 -30.44 3.33 9.27
C ALA A 189 -31.14 4.31 8.34
N ASP A 190 -30.77 4.25 7.05
CA ASP A 190 -31.51 4.84 5.93
C ASP A 190 -31.94 3.76 4.94
N GLU A 191 -32.50 4.13 3.78
CA GLU A 191 -33.06 3.18 2.81
C GLU A 191 -32.11 2.06 2.38
N ASN A 192 -30.79 2.29 2.43
CA ASN A 192 -29.80 1.36 1.87
C ASN A 192 -28.63 1.05 2.80
N THR A 193 -28.55 1.71 3.95
CA THR A 193 -27.37 1.65 4.81
C THR A 193 -27.77 1.59 6.28
N SER A 194 -27.20 0.64 6.99
CA SER A 194 -27.26 0.61 8.46
C SER A 194 -25.93 1.05 9.04
N TYR A 195 -25.99 2.03 9.93
CA TYR A 195 -24.81 2.49 10.70
C TYR A 195 -24.79 1.75 12.03
N LEU A 196 -23.66 1.18 12.36
CA LEU A 196 -23.49 0.35 13.54
C LEU A 196 -22.94 1.19 14.70
N ALA A 197 -23.41 0.94 15.90
CA ALA A 197 -22.83 1.52 17.11
C ALA A 197 -21.44 0.89 17.36
N PRO A 198 -20.33 1.65 17.32
CA PRO A 198 -18.96 1.09 17.37
C PRO A 198 -18.69 0.23 18.60
N ASP A 199 -19.23 0.64 19.77
CA ASP A 199 -19.00 -0.03 21.06
C ASP A 199 -19.93 -1.24 21.28
N SER A 200 -20.81 -1.56 20.32
CA SER A 200 -21.77 -2.65 20.44
C SER A 200 -21.31 -3.96 19.81
N MET A 201 -20.20 -3.95 19.09
CA MET A 201 -19.70 -5.13 18.40
C MET A 201 -19.28 -6.21 19.41
N THR A 202 -19.89 -7.36 19.30
CA THR A 202 -19.62 -8.51 20.18
C THR A 202 -19.35 -9.74 19.34
N GLU A 203 -18.23 -10.41 19.59
CA GLU A 203 -17.94 -11.70 18.99
C GLU A 203 -18.80 -12.79 19.65
N ILE A 204 -19.48 -13.56 18.82
CA ILE A 204 -20.38 -14.64 19.22
C ILE A 204 -20.10 -15.95 18.48
N THR A 205 -18.87 -16.13 18.00
CA THR A 205 -18.44 -17.30 17.23
C THR A 205 -18.62 -18.60 17.99
N ASP A 206 -18.45 -18.57 19.30
CA ASP A 206 -18.64 -19.72 20.20
C ASP A 206 -20.11 -20.20 20.29
N GLN A 207 -21.05 -19.38 19.89
CA GLN A 207 -22.49 -19.72 19.81
C GLN A 207 -22.86 -20.31 18.46
N ALA A 208 -21.97 -20.25 17.46
CA ALA A 208 -22.22 -20.74 16.11
C ALA A 208 -21.78 -22.20 15.95
N THR A 209 -22.54 -22.97 15.20
CA THR A 209 -22.18 -24.32 14.80
C THR A 209 -22.07 -24.38 13.28
N VAL A 210 -20.89 -24.73 12.76
CA VAL A 210 -20.68 -24.86 11.31
C VAL A 210 -21.46 -26.06 10.78
N THR A 211 -22.12 -25.86 9.65
CA THR A 211 -22.88 -26.85 8.88
C THR A 211 -22.43 -26.84 7.44
N ASP A 212 -22.91 -27.77 6.62
CA ASP A 212 -22.59 -27.84 5.18
C ASP A 212 -23.11 -26.61 4.42
N ASP A 213 -24.18 -25.97 4.89
CA ASP A 213 -24.83 -24.83 4.23
C ASP A 213 -24.43 -23.46 4.81
N GLY A 214 -23.64 -23.45 5.91
CA GLY A 214 -23.26 -22.20 6.58
C GLY A 214 -22.97 -22.38 8.07
N CYS A 215 -23.43 -21.46 8.91
CA CYS A 215 -23.35 -21.61 10.36
C CYS A 215 -24.72 -21.42 11.00
N GLN A 216 -25.13 -22.40 11.78
CA GLN A 216 -26.34 -22.36 12.62
C GLN A 216 -26.05 -21.48 13.84
N ILE A 217 -26.91 -20.50 14.12
CA ILE A 217 -26.83 -19.64 15.28
C ILE A 217 -28.21 -19.29 15.82
N SER A 218 -28.31 -19.10 17.13
CA SER A 218 -29.48 -18.52 17.78
C SER A 218 -29.06 -17.23 18.48
N PHE A 219 -29.67 -16.10 18.09
CA PHE A 219 -29.34 -14.78 18.63
C PHE A 219 -30.61 -13.98 18.88
N THR A 220 -30.76 -13.37 20.07
CA THR A 220 -31.88 -12.51 20.45
C THR A 220 -31.44 -11.06 20.51
N ALA A 221 -32.13 -10.19 19.78
CA ALA A 221 -31.91 -8.74 19.79
C ALA A 221 -32.71 -8.08 20.93
N GLU A 222 -32.17 -8.07 22.16
CA GLU A 222 -32.93 -7.69 23.37
C GLU A 222 -33.25 -6.18 23.46
N ASP A 223 -32.33 -5.31 22.98
CA ASP A 223 -32.37 -3.88 23.30
C ASP A 223 -32.19 -2.96 22.08
N GLY A 224 -32.57 -3.39 20.88
CA GLY A 224 -32.52 -2.65 19.64
C GLY A 224 -32.32 -3.58 18.44
N ASP A 225 -32.28 -3.02 17.26
CA ASP A 225 -32.00 -3.78 16.02
C ASP A 225 -30.53 -4.16 15.97
N TYR A 226 -30.24 -5.35 15.48
CA TYR A 226 -28.88 -5.88 15.31
C TYR A 226 -28.66 -6.38 13.91
N VAL A 227 -27.37 -6.39 13.49
CA VAL A 227 -26.89 -7.15 12.34
C VAL A 227 -25.89 -8.18 12.84
N ILE A 228 -26.09 -9.42 12.41
CA ILE A 228 -25.15 -10.51 12.63
C ILE A 228 -24.32 -10.66 11.35
N PHE A 229 -23.00 -10.75 11.50
CA PHE A 229 -22.03 -10.95 10.43
C PHE A 229 -21.36 -12.29 10.62
N ALA A 230 -21.39 -13.15 9.61
CA ALA A 230 -20.56 -14.36 9.58
C ALA A 230 -19.46 -14.16 8.54
N TYR A 231 -18.21 -14.17 9.01
CA TYR A 231 -17.01 -14.00 8.19
C TYR A 231 -16.42 -15.36 7.84
N TRP A 232 -16.17 -15.56 6.55
CA TRP A 232 -15.65 -16.79 5.98
C TRP A 232 -14.36 -16.51 5.20
N GLN A 233 -13.41 -17.42 5.29
CA GLN A 233 -12.15 -17.42 4.58
C GLN A 233 -12.13 -18.51 3.56
#